data_6f225953483a720482be57f4f8b03c26
#
_entry.id   6f225953483a720482be57f4f8b03c26
#
_cell.length_a   1.000
_cell.length_b   1.000
_cell.length_c   1.000
_cell.angle_alpha   90.00
_cell.angle_beta   90.00
_cell.angle_gamma   90.00
#
_symmetry.space_group_name_H-M   'P 1'
#
loop_
_entity.id
_entity.type
_entity.pdbx_description
1 polymer ?
#
loop_
_entity_poly.entity_id
_entity_poly.type
_entity_poly.pdbx_seq_one_letter_code
_entity_poly.pdbx_strand_id
1 'polypeptide(L)'
;MDTGKVLLDRDVNQEAIAEIKSIIESDSDNRISDIHVWRVGPHHLSAIISIVTHFPKSPEYYKKLLSAYDEIYHVTVEVNKCEGEPCIIPNPQLI
;
A
#
# COMPACT_ATOMS: atom_id res chain seq x y z
N MET A 1 -10.43 23.32 -16.82
CA MET A 1 -10.14 22.96 -16.11
C MET A 1 -8.94 22.87 -15.64
N ASP A 2 -8.43 23.39 -15.14
CA ASP A 2 -7.29 23.38 -14.68
C ASP A 2 -7.02 22.42 -13.75
N THR A 3 -7.83 21.72 -13.55
CA THR A 3 -7.65 20.75 -12.65
C THR A 3 -6.56 19.84 -12.96
N GLY A 4 -6.19 19.79 -14.20
CA GLY A 4 -5.17 18.84 -14.58
C GLY A 4 -3.89 19.02 -13.81
N LYS A 5 -3.45 20.23 -13.57
CA LYS A 5 -2.23 20.35 -12.96
C LYS A 5 -2.25 19.97 -11.53
N VAL A 6 -3.31 20.16 -10.88
CA VAL A 6 -3.40 19.74 -9.53
C VAL A 6 -3.31 18.25 -9.42
N LEU A 7 -3.92 17.59 -10.39
CA LEU A 7 -3.94 16.15 -10.36
C LEU A 7 -2.60 15.54 -10.59
N LEU A 8 -1.70 16.24 -11.25
CA LEU A 8 -0.43 15.63 -11.57
C LEU A 8 0.32 15.19 -10.34
N ASP A 9 0.38 16.01 -9.34
CA ASP A 9 1.12 15.63 -8.17
C ASP A 9 0.43 14.51 -7.46
N ARG A 10 -0.87 14.55 -7.41
CA ARG A 10 -1.56 13.50 -6.76
C ARG A 10 -1.44 12.23 -7.52
N ASP A 11 -1.38 12.32 -8.84
CA ASP A 11 -1.35 11.14 -9.65
C ASP A 11 -0.12 10.30 -9.42
N VAL A 12 1.01 10.92 -9.15
CA VAL A 12 2.22 10.15 -8.91
C VAL A 12 2.04 9.25 -7.70
N ASN A 13 1.50 9.79 -6.62
CA ASN A 13 1.30 8.98 -5.44
C ASN A 13 0.14 8.01 -5.64
N GLN A 14 -0.89 8.41 -6.36
CA GLN A 14 -2.02 7.52 -6.59
C GLN A 14 -1.61 6.33 -7.43
N GLU A 15 -0.74 6.54 -8.40
CA GLU A 15 -0.26 5.42 -9.19
C GLU A 15 0.56 4.48 -8.34
N ALA A 16 1.40 5.01 -7.46
CA ALA A 16 2.20 4.16 -6.61
C ALA A 16 1.30 3.36 -5.68
N ILE A 17 0.30 4.00 -5.10
CA ILE A 17 -0.62 3.32 -4.21
C ILE A 17 -1.36 2.21 -4.94
N ALA A 18 -1.82 2.50 -6.15
CA ALA A 18 -2.56 1.50 -6.92
C ALA A 18 -1.67 0.32 -7.26
N GLU A 19 -0.42 0.59 -7.61
CA GLU A 19 0.49 -0.48 -7.96
C GLU A 19 0.79 -1.34 -6.74
N ILE A 20 1.06 -0.71 -5.60
CA ILE A 20 1.36 -1.45 -4.39
C ILE A 20 0.15 -2.29 -3.99
N LYS A 21 -1.04 -1.72 -4.05
CA LYS A 21 -2.24 -2.48 -3.71
C LYS A 21 -2.41 -3.67 -4.64
N SER A 22 -2.17 -3.47 -5.92
CA SER A 22 -2.32 -4.54 -6.87
C SER A 22 -1.34 -5.68 -6.58
N ILE A 23 -0.09 -5.34 -6.30
CA ILE A 23 0.90 -6.35 -6.02
C ILE A 23 0.56 -7.13 -4.76
N ILE A 24 0.19 -6.44 -3.71
CA ILE A 24 -0.05 -7.09 -2.43
C ILE A 24 -1.36 -7.86 -2.45
N GLU A 25 -2.40 -7.25 -2.98
CA GLU A 25 -3.73 -7.86 -2.86
C GLU A 25 -3.95 -8.98 -3.85
N SER A 26 -3.16 -9.04 -4.91
CA SER A 26 -3.30 -10.12 -5.86
C SER A 26 -2.53 -11.38 -5.45
N ASP A 27 -1.67 -11.26 -4.44
CA ASP A 27 -0.83 -12.39 -4.04
C ASP A 27 -1.64 -13.43 -3.26
N SER A 28 -2.56 -12.98 -2.45
CA SER A 28 -3.31 -13.88 -1.61
C SER A 28 -4.51 -13.12 -1.07
N ASP A 29 -4.97 -13.50 0.13
CA ASP A 29 -6.12 -12.91 0.76
C ASP A 29 -5.73 -11.63 1.47
N ASN A 30 -4.74 -10.96 1.01
CA ASN A 30 -4.23 -9.76 1.66
C ASN A 30 -5.10 -8.56 1.36
N ARG A 31 -5.24 -7.69 2.35
CA ARG A 31 -5.91 -6.41 2.16
C ARG A 31 -5.05 -5.36 2.79
N ILE A 32 -4.95 -4.22 2.17
CA ILE A 32 -4.20 -3.12 2.74
C ILE A 32 -5.17 -2.28 3.55
N SER A 33 -4.94 -2.21 4.85
CA SER A 33 -5.79 -1.44 5.74
C SER A 33 -5.34 0.00 5.85
N ASP A 34 -4.07 0.26 5.54
CA ASP A 34 -3.57 1.63 5.61
C ASP A 34 -2.32 1.69 4.75
N ILE A 35 -2.12 2.79 4.06
CA ILE A 35 -0.95 2.95 3.23
C ILE A 35 -0.61 4.42 3.11
N HIS A 36 0.66 4.74 3.28
CA HIS A 36 1.16 6.09 3.13
C HIS A 36 2.37 6.01 2.20
N VAL A 37 2.40 6.85 1.21
CA VAL A 37 3.50 6.88 0.23
C VAL A 37 3.95 8.32 0.09
N TRP A 38 5.25 8.54 0.13
CA TRP A 38 5.77 9.88 -0.07
C TRP A 38 7.10 9.82 -0.80
N ARG A 39 7.47 10.91 -1.41
CA ARG A 39 8.68 10.97 -2.20
C ARG A 39 9.85 11.37 -1.33
N VAL A 40 10.97 10.69 -1.44
CA VAL A 40 12.16 11.02 -0.69
C VAL A 40 13.30 11.44 -1.59
N GLY A 41 13.07 11.51 -2.90
CA GLY A 41 14.09 11.94 -3.84
C GLY A 41 13.50 11.96 -5.22
N PRO A 42 14.26 12.31 -6.22
CA PRO A 42 13.70 12.45 -7.56
C PRO A 42 13.08 11.17 -8.09
N HIS A 43 13.66 10.04 -7.74
CA HIS A 43 13.16 8.78 -8.26
C HIS A 43 12.93 7.77 -7.16
N HIS A 44 12.76 8.23 -5.93
CA HIS A 44 12.61 7.29 -4.82
C HIS A 44 11.36 7.60 -4.03
N LEU A 45 10.62 6.56 -3.70
CA LEU A 45 9.44 6.67 -2.86
C LEU A 45 9.63 5.85 -1.61
N SER A 46 9.07 6.34 -0.53
CA SER A 46 9.01 5.56 0.70
C SER A 46 7.56 5.22 0.95
N ALA A 47 7.32 4.11 1.59
CA ALA A 47 5.96 3.68 1.87
C ALA A 47 5.87 3.02 3.23
N ILE A 48 4.74 3.21 3.90
CA ILE A 48 4.40 2.50 5.12
C ILE A 48 3.08 1.83 4.83
N ILE A 49 3.03 0.51 4.99
CA ILE A 49 1.88 -0.28 4.59
C ILE A 49 1.44 -1.15 5.75
N SER A 50 0.15 -1.16 6.03
CA SER A 50 -0.43 -2.09 7.00
C SER A 50 -1.29 -3.08 6.23
N ILE A 51 -1.03 -4.34 6.43
CA ILE A 51 -1.70 -5.42 5.72
C ILE A 51 -2.50 -6.26 6.71
N VAL A 52 -3.70 -6.65 6.31
CA VAL A 52 -4.53 -7.56 7.07
C VAL A 52 -4.76 -8.77 6.20
N THR A 53 -4.54 -9.96 6.73
CA THR A 53 -4.67 -11.17 5.95
C THR A 53 -4.99 -12.35 6.85
N HIS A 54 -5.67 -13.35 6.31
CA HIS A 54 -5.92 -14.57 7.05
C HIS A 54 -4.66 -15.45 7.10
N PHE A 55 -3.72 -15.22 6.20
CA PHE A 55 -2.52 -16.05 6.11
C PHE A 55 -1.29 -15.17 6.17
N PRO A 56 -0.98 -14.64 7.34
CA PRO A 56 0.13 -13.68 7.44
C PRO A 56 1.47 -14.32 7.15
N LYS A 57 2.32 -13.60 6.45
CA LYS A 57 3.67 -14.01 6.20
C LYS A 57 4.58 -12.94 6.77
N SER A 58 5.88 -13.13 6.68
CA SER A 58 6.79 -12.18 7.28
C SER A 58 6.79 -10.87 6.51
N PRO A 59 7.15 -9.78 7.15
CA PRO A 59 7.29 -8.53 6.43
C PRO A 59 8.24 -8.62 5.26
N GLU A 60 9.30 -9.43 5.38
CA GLU A 60 10.24 -9.59 4.29
C GLU A 60 9.60 -10.22 3.07
N TYR A 61 8.62 -11.08 3.28
CA TYR A 61 7.93 -11.68 2.15
C TYR A 61 7.25 -10.60 1.32
N TYR A 62 6.57 -9.66 1.98
CA TYR A 62 5.86 -8.62 1.27
C TYR A 62 6.82 -7.61 0.67
N LYS A 63 7.93 -7.34 1.34
CA LYS A 63 8.93 -6.45 0.77
C LYS A 63 9.50 -7.05 -0.50
N LYS A 64 9.65 -8.35 -0.53
CA LYS A 64 10.17 -8.99 -1.73
C LYS A 64 9.17 -8.89 -2.86
N LEU A 65 7.89 -9.03 -2.56
CA LEU A 65 6.87 -8.84 -3.59
C LEU A 65 6.96 -7.43 -4.17
N LEU A 66 7.17 -6.46 -3.32
CA LEU A 66 7.20 -5.07 -3.76
C LEU A 66 8.49 -4.71 -4.46
N SER A 67 9.48 -5.57 -4.42
CA SER A 67 10.72 -5.29 -5.10
C SER A 67 10.54 -5.24 -6.61
N ALA A 68 9.41 -5.71 -7.10
CA ALA A 68 9.12 -5.60 -8.52
C ALA A 68 8.83 -4.16 -8.92
N TYR A 69 8.55 -3.30 -7.97
CA TYR A 69 8.25 -1.91 -8.26
C TYR A 69 9.51 -1.10 -7.93
N ASP A 70 10.28 -0.79 -8.94
CA ASP A 70 11.59 -0.22 -8.76
C ASP A 70 11.63 1.09 -8.03
N GLU A 71 10.58 1.85 -8.06
CA GLU A 71 10.63 3.18 -7.49
C GLU A 71 10.53 3.20 -5.99
N ILE A 72 10.20 2.10 -5.37
CA ILE A 72 10.14 2.05 -3.93
C ILE A 72 11.55 1.89 -3.39
N TYR A 73 11.99 2.89 -2.64
CA TYR A 73 13.32 2.88 -2.08
C TYR A 73 13.30 2.30 -0.68
N HIS A 74 12.27 2.60 0.08
CA HIS A 74 12.19 2.13 1.46
C HIS A 74 10.74 1.81 1.76
N VAL A 75 10.49 0.68 2.37
CA VAL A 75 9.13 0.30 2.71
C VAL A 75 9.11 -0.33 4.09
N THR A 76 8.13 0.05 4.87
CA THR A 76 7.87 -0.55 6.18
C THR A 76 6.55 -1.29 6.06
N VAL A 77 6.52 -2.53 6.49
CA VAL A 77 5.33 -3.36 6.37
C VAL A 77 4.94 -3.86 7.74
N GLU A 78 3.68 -3.64 8.08
CA GLU A 78 3.09 -4.17 9.29
C GLU A 78 2.08 -5.21 8.86
N VAL A 79 2.10 -6.38 9.44
CA VAL A 79 1.21 -7.47 9.05
C VAL A 79 0.35 -7.84 10.23
N ASN A 80 -0.96 -7.87 10.02
CA ASN A 80 -1.91 -8.23 11.06
C ASN A 80 -2.77 -9.38 10.57
N LYS A 81 -3.05 -10.30 11.45
CA LYS A 81 -3.87 -11.43 11.07
C LYS A 81 -5.33 -11.09 11.22
N CYS A 82 -6.10 -11.44 10.22
CA CYS A 82 -7.54 -11.28 10.28
C CYS A 82 -8.12 -12.49 10.96
N GLU A 83 -8.91 -12.27 12.00
CA GLU A 83 -9.46 -13.38 12.72
C GLU A 83 -10.94 -13.46 12.59
N GLY A 84 -11.57 -12.70 11.77
CA GLY A 84 -13.01 -12.77 11.59
C GLY A 84 -13.37 -12.07 10.32
N GLU A 85 -14.63 -11.83 10.14
CA GLU A 85 -15.12 -11.18 8.95
C GLU A 85 -15.89 -9.96 9.37
N PRO A 86 -15.72 -8.84 8.68
CA PRO A 86 -14.78 -8.66 7.56
C PRO A 86 -13.37 -8.39 8.05
N CYS A 87 -12.42 -8.69 7.22
CA CYS A 87 -11.04 -8.47 7.60
C CYS A 87 -10.71 -7.00 7.67
N ILE A 88 -11.33 -6.21 6.84
CA ILE A 88 -11.14 -4.78 6.90
C ILE A 88 -12.40 -4.19 7.46
N ILE A 89 -12.30 -3.58 8.62
CA ILE A 89 -13.46 -3.01 9.26
C ILE A 89 -13.66 -1.62 8.72
N PRO A 90 -14.87 -1.27 8.32
CA PRO A 90 -15.10 0.08 7.83
C PRO A 90 -14.65 1.10 8.87
N ASN A 91 -14.12 2.18 8.38
CA ASN A 91 -13.58 3.20 9.25
C ASN A 91 -14.69 3.77 10.12
N PRO A 92 -14.62 3.61 11.41
CA PRO A 92 -15.69 4.08 12.29
C PRO A 92 -15.90 5.57 12.21
N GLN A 93 -14.89 6.28 11.79
CA GLN A 93 -15.04 7.70 11.69
C GLN A 93 -15.89 8.11 10.55
N LEU A 94 -16.16 7.24 9.65
CA LEU A 94 -16.99 7.55 8.52
C LEU A 94 -18.43 7.26 8.81
N ILE A 95 -18.72 6.69 9.92
CA ILE A 95 -20.08 6.30 10.23
C ILE A 95 -20.82 7.41 10.93
#